data_51b2802c3fd3e7f81930845f41198b8b
#
_entry.id   51b2802c3fd3e7f81930845f41198b8b
#
_cell.length_a   1.000
_cell.length_b   1.000
_cell.length_c   1.000
_cell.angle_alpha   90.00
_cell.angle_beta   90.00
_cell.angle_gamma   90.00
#
_symmetry.space_group_name_H-M   'P 1'
#
loop_
_entity.id
_entity.type
_entity.pdbx_description
1 polymer ?
#
loop_
_entity_poly.entity_id
_entity_poly.type
_entity_poly.pdbx_seq_one_letter_code
_entity_poly.pdbx_strand_id
1 'polypeptide(L)'
;MPSHFPQLGAALDDYRTRHPGEDELVAAFRVFLASHAAVFERSHLLGHFTGSAWLVSADGGRVLLMHHRKLDRWLQPGGHADGDAELARVALREAQEETGVAGLRVEGAIFDLDRHRIPARGSEPEHWHYDVRYVVRAGADECFTINQESRALAWRAVIEVAGDESLDVSLRRMARKWLVRHR
;
A
#
# COMPACT_ATOMS: atom_id res chain seq x y z
N MET A 1 -14.69 -10.79 21.03
CA MET A 1 -14.16 -9.54 21.59
C MET A 1 -14.40 -8.43 20.58
N PRO A 2 -14.97 -7.27 20.98
CA PRO A 2 -15.06 -6.14 20.04
C PRO A 2 -13.63 -5.76 19.63
N SER A 3 -13.45 -5.53 18.32
CA SER A 3 -12.18 -5.08 17.75
C SER A 3 -11.78 -3.74 18.40
N HIS A 4 -10.51 -3.58 18.77
CA HIS A 4 -9.98 -2.28 19.20
C HIS A 4 -10.01 -1.23 18.08
N PHE A 5 -10.20 -1.68 16.82
CA PHE A 5 -10.14 -0.84 15.61
C PHE A 5 -11.35 -1.15 14.71
N PRO A 6 -12.57 -0.71 15.08
CA PRO A 6 -13.79 -1.07 14.37
C PRO A 6 -13.84 -0.52 12.93
N GLN A 7 -13.23 0.65 12.66
CA GLN A 7 -13.20 1.27 11.33
C GLN A 7 -12.46 0.40 10.32
N LEU A 8 -11.23 -0.04 10.65
CA LEU A 8 -10.48 -0.92 9.76
C LEU A 8 -11.16 -2.29 9.62
N GLY A 9 -11.78 -2.80 10.70
CA GLY A 9 -12.56 -4.04 10.65
C GLY A 9 -13.71 -3.95 9.64
N ALA A 10 -14.47 -2.85 9.66
CA ALA A 10 -15.57 -2.61 8.71
C ALA A 10 -15.03 -2.43 7.26
N ALA A 11 -13.90 -1.73 7.08
CA ALA A 11 -13.28 -1.55 5.77
C ALA A 11 -12.79 -2.88 5.17
N LEU A 12 -12.28 -3.81 5.99
CA LEU A 12 -11.90 -5.17 5.58
C LEU A 12 -13.13 -6.00 5.16
N ASP A 13 -14.28 -5.86 5.85
CA ASP A 13 -15.53 -6.53 5.46
C ASP A 13 -16.08 -5.99 4.14
N ASP A 14 -16.03 -4.68 3.94
CA ASP A 14 -16.40 -4.05 2.66
C ASP A 14 -15.46 -4.52 1.52
N TYR A 15 -14.16 -4.57 1.77
CA TYR A 15 -13.19 -5.10 0.81
C TYR A 15 -13.50 -6.54 0.42
N ARG A 16 -13.79 -7.42 1.40
CA ARG A 16 -14.18 -8.82 1.16
C ARG A 16 -15.39 -8.93 0.25
N THR A 17 -16.38 -8.08 0.44
CA THR A 17 -17.60 -8.08 -0.38
C THR A 17 -17.29 -7.72 -1.85
N ARG A 18 -16.35 -6.81 -2.07
CA ARG A 18 -15.94 -6.36 -3.41
C ARG A 18 -14.95 -7.31 -4.10
N HIS A 19 -14.27 -8.16 -3.35
CA HIS A 19 -13.22 -9.05 -3.84
C HIS A 19 -13.47 -10.50 -3.40
N PRO A 20 -14.57 -11.15 -3.89
CA PRO A 20 -14.81 -12.57 -3.62
C PRO A 20 -13.66 -13.39 -4.22
N GLY A 21 -13.06 -14.24 -3.43
CA GLY A 21 -11.83 -14.99 -3.79
C GLY A 21 -10.60 -14.55 -3.01
N GLU A 22 -10.65 -13.45 -2.26
CA GLU A 22 -9.59 -13.02 -1.34
C GLU A 22 -9.98 -13.25 0.15
N ASP A 23 -10.97 -14.10 0.42
CA ASP A 23 -11.51 -14.36 1.77
C ASP A 23 -10.45 -14.82 2.77
N GLU A 24 -9.53 -15.70 2.36
CA GLU A 24 -8.45 -16.20 3.23
C GLU A 24 -7.49 -15.08 3.61
N LEU A 25 -7.15 -14.20 2.66
CA LEU A 25 -6.30 -13.05 2.92
C LEU A 25 -6.97 -12.08 3.90
N VAL A 26 -8.24 -11.74 3.65
CA VAL A 26 -9.02 -10.87 4.56
C VAL A 26 -9.14 -11.48 5.95
N ALA A 27 -9.37 -12.79 6.06
CA ALA A 27 -9.44 -13.48 7.34
C ALA A 27 -8.11 -13.36 8.11
N ALA A 28 -6.96 -13.49 7.43
CA ALA A 28 -5.65 -13.30 8.04
C ALA A 28 -5.46 -11.88 8.58
N PHE A 29 -5.88 -10.85 7.82
CA PHE A 29 -5.85 -9.45 8.27
C PHE A 29 -6.73 -9.22 9.50
N ARG A 30 -7.94 -9.80 9.51
CA ARG A 30 -8.87 -9.68 10.65
C ARG A 30 -8.34 -10.36 11.90
N VAL A 31 -7.77 -11.56 11.77
CA VAL A 31 -7.15 -12.28 12.88
C VAL A 31 -5.99 -11.46 13.46
N PHE A 32 -5.15 -10.91 12.60
CA PHE A 32 -4.04 -10.06 13.02
C PHE A 32 -4.52 -8.77 13.69
N LEU A 33 -5.51 -8.08 13.12
CA LEU A 33 -6.10 -6.88 13.70
C LEU A 33 -6.66 -7.10 15.12
N ALA A 34 -7.19 -8.29 15.38
CA ALA A 34 -7.73 -8.65 16.69
C ALA A 34 -6.69 -9.19 17.67
N SER A 35 -5.46 -9.46 17.22
CA SER A 35 -4.45 -10.17 18.03
C SER A 35 -3.82 -9.34 19.13
N HIS A 36 -3.61 -8.02 18.89
CA HIS A 36 -2.95 -7.16 19.85
C HIS A 36 -3.27 -5.67 19.59
N ALA A 37 -3.23 -4.84 20.63
CA ALA A 37 -3.48 -3.39 20.48
C ALA A 37 -2.35 -2.65 19.74
N ALA A 38 -1.11 -3.17 19.79
CA ALA A 38 0.07 -2.55 19.17
C ALA A 38 0.35 -3.02 17.73
N VAL A 39 -0.62 -3.60 17.01
CA VAL A 39 -0.44 -4.09 15.64
C VAL A 39 -0.09 -3.00 14.60
N PHE A 40 -0.22 -1.73 14.97
CA PHE A 40 0.19 -0.59 14.15
C PHE A 40 1.59 -0.07 14.49
N GLU A 41 2.21 -0.61 15.55
CA GLU A 41 3.54 -0.19 15.98
C GLU A 41 4.61 -1.08 15.35
N ARG A 42 5.66 -0.50 14.78
CA ARG A 42 6.80 -1.28 14.26
C ARG A 42 7.56 -2.06 15.34
N SER A 43 7.38 -1.72 16.61
CA SER A 43 7.91 -2.47 17.75
C SER A 43 7.20 -3.79 18.01
N HIS A 44 6.05 -4.06 17.39
CA HIS A 44 5.35 -5.32 17.47
C HIS A 44 6.05 -6.38 16.60
N LEU A 45 6.89 -7.21 17.23
CA LEU A 45 7.89 -8.07 16.58
C LEU A 45 7.31 -9.18 15.70
N LEU A 46 6.06 -9.59 15.88
CA LEU A 46 5.42 -10.60 15.02
C LEU A 46 5.03 -10.06 13.65
N GLY A 47 4.83 -8.75 13.57
CA GLY A 47 4.43 -8.03 12.38
C GLY A 47 3.65 -6.77 12.71
N HIS A 48 3.37 -5.95 11.73
CA HIS A 48 2.60 -4.72 11.91
C HIS A 48 1.93 -4.31 10.61
N PHE A 49 0.93 -3.41 10.75
CA PHE A 49 0.28 -2.81 9.61
C PHE A 49 1.17 -1.77 8.93
N THR A 50 1.08 -1.74 7.61
CA THR A 50 1.65 -0.70 6.74
C THR A 50 0.55 -0.12 5.85
N GLY A 51 0.75 1.10 5.37
CA GLY A 51 -0.14 1.77 4.44
C GLY A 51 0.59 2.15 3.16
N SER A 52 0.09 1.70 2.00
CA SER A 52 0.71 1.97 0.71
C SER A 52 -0.25 2.63 -0.27
N ALA A 53 0.31 3.38 -1.22
CA ALA A 53 -0.42 4.16 -2.20
C ALA A 53 -0.29 3.57 -3.60
N TRP A 54 -1.41 3.18 -4.20
CA TRP A 54 -1.50 3.08 -5.66
C TRP A 54 -1.68 4.50 -6.20
N LEU A 55 -0.55 5.21 -6.38
CA LEU A 55 -0.53 6.62 -6.77
C LEU A 55 -0.74 6.77 -8.27
N VAL A 56 -1.95 7.19 -8.65
CA VAL A 56 -2.34 7.35 -10.06
C VAL A 56 -2.33 8.81 -10.50
N SER A 57 -2.07 9.03 -11.80
CA SER A 57 -2.20 10.32 -12.46
C SER A 57 -3.63 10.88 -12.37
N ALA A 58 -3.82 12.16 -12.66
CA ALA A 58 -5.13 12.80 -12.62
C ALA A 58 -6.16 12.07 -13.50
N ASP A 59 -5.76 11.62 -14.68
CA ASP A 59 -6.58 10.85 -15.63
C ASP A 59 -6.68 9.36 -15.31
N GLY A 60 -5.84 8.85 -14.36
CA GLY A 60 -5.79 7.44 -13.98
C GLY A 60 -5.09 6.52 -14.99
N GLY A 61 -4.51 7.05 -16.05
CA GLY A 61 -3.83 6.25 -17.09
C GLY A 61 -2.44 5.79 -16.70
N ARG A 62 -1.80 6.45 -15.72
CA ARG A 62 -0.44 6.17 -15.26
C ARG A 62 -0.41 5.96 -13.75
N VAL A 63 0.58 5.22 -13.29
CA VAL A 63 0.91 5.02 -11.86
C VAL A 63 2.34 5.51 -11.61
N LEU A 64 2.57 6.21 -10.50
CA LEU A 64 3.90 6.60 -10.07
C LEU A 64 4.52 5.47 -9.27
N LEU A 65 5.66 4.98 -9.77
CA LEU A 65 6.46 3.97 -9.09
C LEU A 65 7.79 4.55 -8.64
N MET A 66 8.30 4.04 -7.54
CA MET A 66 9.59 4.38 -6.96
C MET A 66 10.59 3.24 -7.13
N HIS A 67 11.78 3.51 -7.68
CA HIS A 67 12.91 2.58 -7.61
C HIS A 67 13.59 2.74 -6.25
N HIS A 68 13.23 1.82 -5.33
CA HIS A 68 13.64 1.90 -3.93
C HIS A 68 15.15 1.64 -3.77
N ARG A 69 15.89 2.58 -3.15
CA ARG A 69 17.36 2.56 -3.08
C ARG A 69 17.92 1.31 -2.38
N LYS A 70 17.33 0.89 -1.26
CA LYS A 70 17.84 -0.23 -0.45
C LYS A 70 17.42 -1.60 -0.99
N LEU A 71 16.23 -1.68 -1.62
CA LEU A 71 15.66 -2.93 -2.12
C LEU A 71 16.00 -3.19 -3.59
N ASP A 72 16.50 -2.16 -4.30
CA ASP A 72 16.92 -2.18 -5.70
C ASP A 72 15.84 -2.72 -6.65
N ARG A 73 14.59 -2.32 -6.41
CA ARG A 73 13.42 -2.71 -7.22
C ARG A 73 12.37 -1.62 -7.25
N TRP A 74 11.51 -1.68 -8.27
CA TRP A 74 10.37 -0.79 -8.39
C TRP A 74 9.25 -1.20 -7.44
N LEU A 75 8.71 -0.24 -6.69
CA LEU A 75 7.62 -0.41 -5.73
C LEU A 75 6.64 0.77 -5.81
N GLN A 76 5.48 0.58 -5.25
CA GLN A 76 4.58 1.68 -4.92
C GLN A 76 5.10 2.44 -3.69
N PRO A 77 4.78 3.74 -3.51
CA PRO A 77 5.01 4.46 -2.26
C PRO A 77 4.28 3.82 -1.09
N GLY A 78 4.90 3.83 0.10
CA GLY A 78 4.26 3.28 1.30
C GLY A 78 5.23 3.03 2.44
N GLY A 79 4.68 2.98 3.65
CA GLY A 79 5.49 2.84 4.86
C GLY A 79 4.72 2.38 6.08
N HIS A 80 5.39 2.50 7.23
CA HIS A 80 4.86 2.03 8.49
C HIS A 80 3.73 2.90 9.03
N ALA A 81 2.80 2.27 9.71
CA ALA A 81 1.70 2.95 10.39
C ALA A 81 2.18 3.81 11.56
N ASP A 82 3.20 3.35 12.29
CA ASP A 82 3.80 4.03 13.46
C ASP A 82 2.75 4.50 14.48
N GLY A 83 1.82 3.59 14.80
CA GLY A 83 0.72 3.82 15.73
C GLY A 83 -0.53 4.44 15.10
N ASP A 84 -0.49 4.87 13.85
CA ASP A 84 -1.64 5.43 13.16
C ASP A 84 -2.54 4.34 12.58
N ALA A 85 -3.73 4.15 13.16
CA ALA A 85 -4.71 3.18 12.69
C ALA A 85 -5.47 3.62 11.41
N GLU A 86 -5.36 4.89 11.01
CA GLU A 86 -5.98 5.44 9.80
C GLU A 86 -5.06 5.21 8.58
N LEU A 87 -4.98 3.96 8.10
CA LEU A 87 -4.02 3.56 7.06
C LEU A 87 -4.20 4.28 5.72
N ALA A 88 -5.38 4.82 5.42
CA ALA A 88 -5.59 5.70 4.27
C ALA A 88 -4.77 7.01 4.41
N ARG A 89 -4.70 7.55 5.64
CA ARG A 89 -3.88 8.73 5.95
C ARG A 89 -2.39 8.39 5.87
N VAL A 90 -2.00 7.21 6.36
CA VAL A 90 -0.61 6.71 6.22
C VAL A 90 -0.23 6.64 4.74
N ALA A 91 -1.03 5.98 3.90
CA ALA A 91 -0.77 5.87 2.47
C ALA A 91 -0.63 7.24 1.78
N LEU A 92 -1.48 8.22 2.15
CA LEU A 92 -1.40 9.58 1.62
C LEU A 92 -0.11 10.29 2.08
N ARG A 93 0.24 10.18 3.36
CA ARG A 93 1.47 10.76 3.94
C ARG A 93 2.70 10.22 3.23
N GLU A 94 2.82 8.90 3.14
CA GLU A 94 3.96 8.23 2.49
C GLU A 94 4.07 8.63 1.01
N ALA A 95 2.95 8.69 0.29
CA ALA A 95 2.94 9.16 -1.09
C ALA A 95 3.47 10.59 -1.23
N GLN A 96 3.11 11.50 -0.30
CA GLN A 96 3.59 12.88 -0.29
C GLN A 96 5.08 12.96 0.05
N GLU A 97 5.52 12.25 1.09
CA GLU A 97 6.90 12.27 1.58
C GLU A 97 7.88 11.64 0.59
N GLU A 98 7.50 10.51 -0.02
CA GLU A 98 8.36 9.76 -0.93
C GLU A 98 8.42 10.32 -2.36
N THR A 99 7.38 11.06 -2.78
CA THR A 99 7.30 11.54 -4.16
C THR A 99 7.35 13.05 -4.32
N GLY A 100 7.01 13.80 -3.29
CA GLY A 100 6.92 15.27 -3.36
C GLY A 100 5.78 15.80 -4.23
N VAL A 101 4.91 14.94 -4.78
CA VAL A 101 3.77 15.36 -5.60
C VAL A 101 2.78 16.14 -4.74
N ALA A 102 2.39 17.31 -5.21
CA ALA A 102 1.45 18.18 -4.49
C ALA A 102 -0.02 17.84 -4.80
N GLY A 103 -0.92 18.24 -3.89
CA GLY A 103 -2.36 18.13 -4.12
C GLY A 103 -2.92 16.72 -4.22
N LEU A 104 -2.21 15.73 -3.65
CA LEU A 104 -2.64 14.34 -3.62
C LEU A 104 -3.93 14.17 -2.81
N ARG A 105 -4.79 13.25 -3.25
CA ARG A 105 -6.04 12.88 -2.57
C ARG A 105 -6.14 11.38 -2.48
N VAL A 106 -6.45 10.86 -1.29
CA VAL A 106 -6.71 9.43 -1.08
C VAL A 106 -8.18 9.11 -1.32
N GLU A 107 -8.45 8.00 -2.00
CA GLU A 107 -9.78 7.40 -2.08
C GLU A 107 -9.96 6.50 -0.85
N GLY A 108 -11.06 6.68 -0.08
CA GLY A 108 -11.20 6.10 1.26
C GLY A 108 -11.41 4.58 1.34
N ALA A 109 -11.70 3.90 0.22
CA ALA A 109 -11.90 2.45 0.21
C ALA A 109 -10.56 1.71 0.03
N ILE A 110 -10.39 0.59 0.72
CA ILE A 110 -9.25 -0.31 0.50
C ILE A 110 -9.25 -0.77 -0.96
N PHE A 111 -8.13 -0.60 -1.64
CA PHE A 111 -7.93 -0.98 -3.03
C PHE A 111 -7.35 -2.38 -3.18
N ASP A 112 -6.33 -2.70 -2.39
CA ASP A 112 -5.64 -4.00 -2.42
C ASP A 112 -5.11 -4.34 -1.03
N LEU A 113 -4.92 -5.62 -0.78
CA LEU A 113 -4.27 -6.14 0.43
C LEU A 113 -3.06 -6.98 0.04
N ASP A 114 -1.99 -6.89 0.82
CA ASP A 114 -0.81 -7.72 0.64
C ASP A 114 -0.23 -8.13 1.98
N ARG A 115 0.14 -9.39 2.12
CA ARG A 115 0.84 -9.89 3.31
C ARG A 115 2.14 -10.54 2.91
N HIS A 116 3.24 -9.96 3.32
CA HIS A 116 4.56 -10.47 2.97
C HIS A 116 5.52 -10.46 4.16
N ARG A 117 6.50 -11.34 4.09
CA ARG A 117 7.56 -11.44 5.09
C ARG A 117 8.63 -10.41 4.83
N ILE A 118 9.07 -9.76 5.90
CA ILE A 118 10.28 -8.96 5.94
C ILE A 118 11.36 -9.83 6.56
N PRO A 119 12.45 -10.15 5.83
CA PRO A 119 13.54 -10.96 6.37
C PRO A 119 14.26 -10.21 7.49
N ALA A 120 14.82 -10.97 8.43
CA ALA A 120 15.61 -10.40 9.52
C ALA A 120 16.76 -9.53 8.99
N ARG A 121 16.97 -8.35 9.60
CA ARG A 121 18.02 -7.41 9.20
C ARG A 121 18.61 -6.69 10.40
N GLY A 122 19.89 -6.87 10.64
CA GLY A 122 20.56 -6.29 11.81
C GLY A 122 19.92 -6.77 13.11
N SER A 123 19.39 -5.84 13.92
CA SER A 123 18.68 -6.16 15.16
C SER A 123 17.18 -6.41 14.98
N GLU A 124 16.64 -6.20 13.77
CA GLU A 124 15.23 -6.47 13.48
C GLU A 124 15.03 -7.94 13.14
N PRO A 125 14.19 -8.67 13.90
CA PRO A 125 13.87 -10.07 13.57
C PRO A 125 12.99 -10.15 12.32
N GLU A 126 12.90 -11.32 11.72
CA GLU A 126 11.92 -11.60 10.67
C GLU A 126 10.50 -11.34 11.19
N HIS A 127 9.69 -10.64 10.42
CA HIS A 127 8.33 -10.28 10.79
C HIS A 127 7.41 -10.15 9.56
N TRP A 128 6.12 -9.97 9.80
CA TRP A 128 5.13 -9.80 8.75
C TRP A 128 4.73 -8.33 8.57
N HIS A 129 4.67 -7.87 7.32
CA HIS A 129 3.92 -6.68 6.95
C HIS A 129 2.51 -7.08 6.51
N TYR A 130 1.52 -6.41 7.08
CA TYR A 130 0.13 -6.44 6.67
C TYR A 130 -0.17 -5.12 5.97
N ASP A 131 0.05 -5.11 4.67
CA ASP A 131 0.03 -3.89 3.86
C ASP A 131 -1.37 -3.62 3.33
N VAL A 132 -1.97 -2.51 3.76
CA VAL A 132 -3.29 -2.05 3.29
C VAL A 132 -3.07 -0.92 2.29
N ARG A 133 -3.55 -1.13 1.08
CA ARG A 133 -3.25 -0.28 -0.07
C ARG A 133 -4.45 0.53 -0.49
N TYR A 134 -4.25 1.80 -0.72
CA TYR A 134 -5.28 2.75 -1.12
C TYR A 134 -4.94 3.40 -2.45
N VAL A 135 -5.96 3.77 -3.22
CA VAL A 135 -5.75 4.65 -4.37
C VAL A 135 -5.46 6.05 -3.86
N VAL A 136 -4.35 6.60 -4.31
CA VAL A 136 -4.03 8.02 -4.14
C VAL A 136 -3.98 8.64 -5.53
N ARG A 137 -4.68 9.74 -5.74
CA ARG A 137 -4.78 10.40 -7.04
C ARG A 137 -4.05 11.73 -7.03
N ALA A 138 -3.25 11.97 -8.04
CA ALA A 138 -2.61 13.26 -8.29
C ALA A 138 -3.63 14.30 -8.75
N GLY A 139 -3.33 15.56 -8.46
CA GLY A 139 -4.02 16.72 -9.05
C GLY A 139 -3.53 17.02 -10.46
N ALA A 140 -3.72 18.26 -10.91
CA ALA A 140 -3.24 18.71 -12.22
C ALA A 140 -1.71 18.82 -12.30
N ASP A 141 -1.04 19.07 -11.17
CA ASP A 141 0.41 19.05 -11.07
C ASP A 141 0.88 17.64 -10.68
N GLU A 142 1.59 17.00 -11.58
CA GLU A 142 2.13 15.64 -11.42
C GLU A 142 3.66 15.65 -11.28
N CYS A 143 4.27 16.82 -11.03
CA CYS A 143 5.69 16.96 -10.80
C CYS A 143 6.08 16.23 -9.50
N PHE A 144 7.12 15.42 -9.58
CA PHE A 144 7.67 14.70 -8.42
C PHE A 144 9.11 15.13 -8.12
N THR A 145 9.55 14.87 -6.91
CA THR A 145 10.92 15.12 -6.46
C THR A 145 11.52 13.84 -5.90
N ILE A 146 12.68 13.45 -6.42
CA ILE A 146 13.43 12.28 -5.90
C ILE A 146 14.01 12.64 -4.54
N ASN A 147 13.75 11.78 -3.55
CA ASN A 147 14.29 11.91 -2.19
C ASN A 147 15.45 10.92 -1.93
N GLN A 148 15.90 10.84 -0.66
CA GLN A 148 17.02 9.97 -0.28
C GLN A 148 16.67 8.47 -0.31
N GLU A 149 15.39 8.09 -0.28
CA GLU A 149 14.94 6.71 -0.25
C GLU A 149 14.82 6.10 -1.64
N SER A 150 14.68 6.94 -2.67
CA SER A 150 14.55 6.53 -4.05
C SER A 150 15.83 6.79 -4.88
N ARG A 151 16.06 5.93 -5.88
CA ARG A 151 17.03 6.17 -6.96
C ARG A 151 16.37 6.88 -8.13
N ALA A 152 15.12 6.56 -8.38
CA ALA A 152 14.31 7.12 -9.45
C ALA A 152 12.83 7.05 -9.09
N LEU A 153 12.05 7.95 -9.66
CA LEU A 153 10.60 7.93 -9.71
C LEU A 153 10.18 7.94 -11.19
N ALA A 154 9.15 7.22 -11.53
CA ALA A 154 8.65 7.20 -12.91
C ALA A 154 7.13 7.01 -12.96
N TRP A 155 6.46 7.88 -13.71
CA TRP A 155 5.10 7.62 -14.18
C TRP A 155 5.12 6.53 -15.26
N ARG A 156 4.48 5.39 -15.00
CA ARG A 156 4.38 4.26 -15.91
C ARG A 156 2.94 4.08 -16.35
N ALA A 157 2.69 3.80 -17.62
CA ALA A 157 1.35 3.46 -18.08
C ALA A 157 0.83 2.20 -17.34
N VAL A 158 -0.38 2.27 -16.77
CA VAL A 158 -0.91 1.15 -15.97
C VAL A 158 -1.02 -0.12 -16.80
N ILE A 159 -1.33 -0.01 -18.09
CA ILE A 159 -1.41 -1.18 -19.00
C ILE A 159 -0.05 -1.87 -19.17
N GLU A 160 1.04 -1.11 -19.21
CA GLU A 160 2.41 -1.65 -19.28
C GLU A 160 2.78 -2.35 -17.98
N VAL A 161 2.49 -1.72 -16.82
CA VAL A 161 2.75 -2.33 -15.51
C VAL A 161 2.01 -3.67 -15.34
N ALA A 162 0.79 -3.77 -15.87
CA ALA A 162 0.00 -5.01 -15.79
C ALA A 162 0.63 -6.19 -16.55
N GLY A 163 1.43 -5.91 -17.59
CA GLY A 163 2.09 -6.90 -18.44
C GLY A 163 3.60 -7.08 -18.20
N ASP A 164 4.24 -6.20 -17.44
CA ASP A 164 5.70 -6.22 -17.24
C ASP A 164 6.11 -7.31 -16.23
N GLU A 165 6.61 -8.45 -16.74
CA GLU A 165 7.02 -9.60 -15.93
C GLU A 165 8.26 -9.32 -15.06
N SER A 166 9.02 -8.26 -15.32
CA SER A 166 10.15 -7.84 -14.50
C SER A 166 9.73 -7.19 -13.18
N LEU A 167 8.47 -6.74 -13.09
CA LEU A 167 7.91 -6.12 -11.90
C LEU A 167 7.34 -7.15 -10.91
N ASP A 168 7.30 -6.75 -9.66
CA ASP A 168 6.69 -7.54 -8.58
C ASP A 168 5.26 -7.96 -8.92
N VAL A 169 4.91 -9.19 -8.53
CA VAL A 169 3.58 -9.76 -8.80
C VAL A 169 2.46 -8.92 -8.20
N SER A 170 2.71 -8.26 -7.06
CA SER A 170 1.72 -7.41 -6.40
C SER A 170 1.45 -6.11 -7.16
N LEU A 171 2.48 -5.51 -7.79
CA LEU A 171 2.30 -4.36 -8.69
C LEU A 171 1.45 -4.71 -9.90
N ARG A 172 1.75 -5.85 -10.54
CA ARG A 172 0.97 -6.34 -11.70
C ARG A 172 -0.48 -6.66 -11.30
N ARG A 173 -0.70 -7.22 -10.10
CA ARG A 173 -2.04 -7.48 -9.56
C ARG A 173 -2.82 -6.17 -9.39
N MET A 174 -2.22 -5.17 -8.76
CA MET A 174 -2.85 -3.85 -8.59
C MET A 174 -3.17 -3.19 -9.93
N ALA A 175 -2.24 -3.24 -10.90
CA ALA A 175 -2.48 -2.70 -12.23
C ALA A 175 -3.65 -3.39 -12.94
N ARG A 176 -3.78 -4.72 -12.84
CA ARG A 176 -4.92 -5.47 -13.38
C ARG A 176 -6.23 -5.13 -12.68
N LYS A 177 -6.25 -5.03 -11.34
CA LYS A 177 -7.42 -4.56 -10.56
C LYS A 177 -7.87 -3.17 -11.02
N TRP A 178 -6.90 -2.26 -11.22
CA TRP A 178 -7.18 -0.91 -11.68
C TRP A 178 -7.82 -0.87 -13.06
N LEU A 179 -7.29 -1.62 -14.02
CA LEU A 179 -7.83 -1.68 -15.39
C LEU A 179 -9.24 -2.28 -15.44
N VAL A 180 -9.57 -3.22 -14.55
CA VAL A 180 -10.93 -3.78 -14.46
C VAL A 180 -11.91 -2.76 -13.88
N ARG A 181 -11.49 -1.97 -12.89
CA ARG A 181 -12.32 -0.93 -12.24
C ARG A 181 -12.74 0.19 -13.21
N HIS A 182 -11.97 0.42 -14.26
CA HIS A 182 -12.14 1.53 -15.21
C HIS A 182 -12.58 1.09 -16.61
N ARG A 183 -13.09 -0.14 -16.75
CA ARG A 183 -13.81 -0.60 -17.94
C ARG A 183 -15.27 -0.25 -17.84
#